data_d80257528f29ca300e12663cb09590b2
#
_entry.id   d80257528f29ca300e12663cb09590b2
#
_cell.length_a   1.000
_cell.length_b   1.000
_cell.length_c   1.000
_cell.angle_alpha   90.00
_cell.angle_beta   90.00
_cell.angle_gamma   90.00
#
_symmetry.space_group_name_H-M   'P 1'
#
loop_
_entity.id
_entity.type
_entity.pdbx_description
1 polymer ?
#
loop_
_entity_poly.entity_id
_entity_poly.type
_entity_poly.pdbx_seq_one_letter_code
_entity_poly.pdbx_strand_id
1 'polypeptide(L)'
;MKWSWLAILPFLLLISRAAAAEGVLARVRHDGVVRCAVDMTPGFTQIDGSGDAHGFDVDFCRAIAAATLGDASRIAIQRVNTANKFQAVADGSVDVAFGMASWTMTRDTALGTRFPEIFFHDGQGFLAWADTQIRALSDSRDGTVCVQSDTTSIENLRAATQTHGWTMKLIEFPSSEEKWNAFATRKCQMVSGDRTELIARRASMANDGGQWRLLTETISREPLGPVVSGADERWNAIVRWVVLAPLIAEARDVTSAGIGQLQPNGDIELARLAGRDPTFGHTLGLDPLWARHIIEQVGNYAEIYDRNLGRESPYKLERGINALWNQGGLFYPPSLR
;
A
#
# COMPACT_ATOMS: atom_id res chain seq x y z
N MET A 1 56.31 -2.00 62.46
CA MET A 1 55.12 -2.72 61.94
C MET A 1 54.16 -1.67 61.42
N LYS A 2 54.08 -1.51 60.08
CA LYS A 2 53.18 -0.54 59.44
C LYS A 2 52.08 -1.40 58.79
N TRP A 3 50.84 -1.27 59.24
CA TRP A 3 49.68 -1.90 58.63
C TRP A 3 49.09 -0.95 57.58
N SER A 4 49.08 -1.42 56.31
CA SER A 4 48.43 -0.75 55.19
C SER A 4 47.01 -1.29 55.09
N TRP A 5 46.01 -0.41 55.20
CA TRP A 5 44.61 -0.72 54.95
C TRP A 5 44.34 -0.56 53.46
N LEU A 6 44.07 -1.69 52.80
CA LEU A 6 43.52 -1.67 51.44
C LEU A 6 42.00 -1.39 51.52
N ALA A 7 41.60 -0.23 51.03
CA ALA A 7 40.21 0.11 50.84
C ALA A 7 39.71 -0.56 49.53
N ILE A 8 38.81 -1.53 49.67
CA ILE A 8 38.10 -2.15 48.57
C ILE A 8 36.89 -1.26 48.23
N LEU A 9 37.00 -0.52 47.09
CA LEU A 9 35.86 0.22 46.53
C LEU A 9 34.90 -0.81 45.84
N PRO A 10 33.61 -0.84 46.19
CA PRO A 10 32.65 -1.64 45.42
C PRO A 10 32.38 -0.98 44.06
N PHE A 11 32.74 -1.66 42.99
CA PHE A 11 32.41 -1.29 41.62
C PHE A 11 30.91 -1.57 41.42
N LEU A 12 30.05 -0.55 41.53
CA LEU A 12 28.64 -0.61 41.17
C LEU A 12 28.56 -0.72 39.66
N LEU A 13 28.34 -1.94 39.17
CA LEU A 13 27.94 -2.20 37.78
C LEU A 13 26.52 -1.61 37.57
N LEU A 14 26.48 -0.40 37.03
CA LEU A 14 25.29 0.17 36.42
C LEU A 14 24.94 -0.66 35.18
N ILE A 15 24.09 -1.66 35.38
CA ILE A 15 23.41 -2.35 34.28
C ILE A 15 22.43 -1.32 33.70
N SER A 16 22.87 -0.56 32.71
CA SER A 16 21.95 0.16 31.80
C SER A 16 21.10 -0.87 31.12
N ARG A 17 19.88 -1.11 31.63
CA ARG A 17 18.83 -1.72 30.82
C ARG A 17 18.62 -0.73 29.66
N ALA A 18 19.15 -1.07 28.50
CA ALA A 18 18.68 -0.50 27.24
C ALA A 18 17.17 -0.74 27.27
N ALA A 19 16.39 0.32 27.41
CA ALA A 19 14.95 0.24 27.20
C ALA A 19 14.77 -0.34 25.80
N ALA A 20 14.29 -1.56 25.70
CA ALA A 20 13.92 -2.14 24.42
C ALA A 20 12.97 -1.14 23.79
N ALA A 21 13.30 -0.64 22.59
CA ALA A 21 12.45 0.31 21.90
C ALA A 21 11.03 -0.28 21.88
N GLU A 22 10.09 0.48 22.40
CA GLU A 22 8.70 0.06 22.48
C GLU A 22 8.23 -0.25 21.05
N GLY A 23 7.73 -1.49 20.80
CA GLY A 23 7.35 -1.91 19.45
C GLY A 23 6.21 -1.04 18.90
N VAL A 24 6.06 -1.01 17.59
CA VAL A 24 5.06 -0.16 16.90
C VAL A 24 3.66 -0.36 17.46
N LEU A 25 3.25 -1.61 17.74
CA LEU A 25 1.93 -1.88 18.33
C LEU A 25 1.73 -1.20 19.69
N ALA A 26 2.75 -1.18 20.56
CA ALA A 26 2.66 -0.54 21.86
C ALA A 26 2.51 0.99 21.70
N ARG A 27 3.27 1.58 20.80
CA ARG A 27 3.15 3.01 20.45
C ARG A 27 1.77 3.34 19.88
N VAL A 28 1.26 2.57 18.92
CA VAL A 28 -0.07 2.75 18.32
C VAL A 28 -1.16 2.74 19.41
N ARG A 29 -1.06 1.82 20.37
CA ARG A 29 -2.01 1.74 21.49
C ARG A 29 -1.86 2.90 22.47
N HIS A 30 -0.65 3.31 22.76
CA HIS A 30 -0.39 4.46 23.65
C HIS A 30 -0.92 5.75 23.04
N ASP A 31 -0.64 6.00 21.75
CA ASP A 31 -1.03 7.21 21.03
C ASP A 31 -2.52 7.18 20.60
N GLY A 32 -3.13 5.99 20.59
CA GLY A 32 -4.52 5.78 20.18
C GLY A 32 -4.78 6.05 18.72
N VAL A 33 -3.76 5.99 17.85
CA VAL A 33 -3.85 6.32 16.42
C VAL A 33 -2.81 5.54 15.60
N VAL A 34 -3.18 5.15 14.38
CA VAL A 34 -2.26 4.61 13.38
C VAL A 34 -1.84 5.72 12.42
N ARG A 35 -0.53 5.96 12.29
CA ARG A 35 0.03 6.97 11.39
C ARG A 35 0.36 6.34 10.05
N CYS A 36 -0.34 6.79 8.99
CA CYS A 36 -0.20 6.25 7.65
C CYS A 36 0.37 7.30 6.70
N ALA A 37 1.50 6.99 6.07
CA ALA A 37 2.03 7.79 4.98
C ALA A 37 1.36 7.38 3.65
N VAL A 38 0.92 8.36 2.86
CA VAL A 38 0.21 8.14 1.60
C VAL A 38 0.66 9.11 0.52
N ASP A 39 0.63 8.68 -0.73
CA ASP A 39 0.79 9.52 -1.91
C ASP A 39 -0.58 9.81 -2.54
N MET A 40 -0.76 11.02 -3.07
CA MET A 40 -2.05 11.48 -3.59
C MET A 40 -2.31 10.92 -4.98
N THR A 41 -3.00 9.80 -5.06
CA THR A 41 -3.35 9.11 -6.31
C THR A 41 -4.86 8.83 -6.35
N PRO A 42 -5.59 9.27 -7.39
CA PRO A 42 -7.03 9.02 -7.51
C PRO A 42 -7.37 7.53 -7.37
N GLY A 43 -8.39 7.24 -6.54
CA GLY A 43 -8.81 5.88 -6.22
C GLY A 43 -8.01 5.22 -5.08
N PHE A 44 -6.73 5.57 -4.91
CA PHE A 44 -5.89 5.07 -3.81
C PHE A 44 -5.92 6.00 -2.60
N THR A 45 -5.66 7.27 -2.81
CA THR A 45 -5.75 8.29 -1.76
C THR A 45 -6.25 9.61 -2.31
N GLN A 46 -7.32 10.12 -1.74
CA GLN A 46 -7.88 11.43 -2.01
C GLN A 46 -8.27 12.08 -0.68
N ILE A 47 -8.22 13.41 -0.64
CA ILE A 47 -8.73 14.21 0.48
C ILE A 47 -9.82 15.09 -0.10
N ASP A 48 -11.00 14.99 0.47
CA ASP A 48 -12.15 15.77 0.04
C ASP A 48 -12.14 17.20 0.55
N GLY A 49 -13.18 17.97 0.21
CA GLY A 49 -13.30 19.38 0.62
C GLY A 49 -13.50 19.60 2.13
N SER A 50 -13.87 18.56 2.89
CA SER A 50 -13.97 18.58 4.36
C SER A 50 -12.64 18.25 5.04
N GLY A 51 -11.66 17.75 4.27
CA GLY A 51 -10.37 17.30 4.78
C GLY A 51 -10.33 15.82 5.10
N ASP A 52 -11.41 15.07 4.81
CA ASP A 52 -11.47 13.63 5.06
C ASP A 52 -10.73 12.85 3.97
N ALA A 53 -9.89 11.92 4.41
CA ALA A 53 -9.16 11.05 3.51
C ALA A 53 -9.99 9.81 3.15
N HIS A 54 -9.99 9.43 1.87
CA HIS A 54 -10.64 8.22 1.37
C HIS A 54 -9.83 7.61 0.21
N GLY A 55 -10.10 6.34 -0.09
CA GLY A 55 -9.41 5.60 -1.13
C GLY A 55 -8.93 4.24 -0.65
N PHE A 56 -8.41 3.45 -1.57
CA PHE A 56 -7.98 2.08 -1.33
C PHE A 56 -6.88 1.98 -0.26
N ASP A 57 -5.85 2.82 -0.33
CA ASP A 57 -4.77 2.89 0.67
C ASP A 57 -5.31 3.31 2.04
N VAL A 58 -6.25 4.28 2.06
CA VAL A 58 -6.86 4.78 3.29
C VAL A 58 -7.71 3.70 3.97
N ASP A 59 -8.41 2.88 3.20
CA ASP A 59 -9.19 1.77 3.74
C ASP A 59 -8.29 0.70 4.37
N PHE A 60 -7.12 0.41 3.79
CA PHE A 60 -6.16 -0.48 4.45
C PHE A 60 -5.52 0.16 5.70
N CYS A 61 -5.30 1.47 5.73
CA CYS A 61 -4.93 2.19 6.95
C CYS A 61 -6.01 2.02 8.03
N ARG A 62 -7.29 2.22 7.67
CA ARG A 62 -8.45 1.97 8.54
C ARG A 62 -8.54 0.52 9.03
N ALA A 63 -8.22 -0.44 8.16
CA ALA A 63 -8.18 -1.86 8.54
C ALA A 63 -7.13 -2.14 9.61
N ILE A 64 -5.95 -1.50 9.54
CA ILE A 64 -4.93 -1.61 10.58
C ILE A 64 -5.44 -1.00 11.90
N ALA A 65 -6.09 0.16 11.86
CA ALA A 65 -6.66 0.80 13.05
C ALA A 65 -7.80 -0.05 13.66
N ALA A 66 -8.70 -0.58 12.85
CA ALA A 66 -9.74 -1.50 13.29
C ALA A 66 -9.16 -2.74 13.99
N ALA A 67 -8.08 -3.33 13.44
CA ALA A 67 -7.44 -4.51 14.00
C ALA A 67 -6.71 -4.24 15.32
N THR A 68 -6.05 -3.09 15.46
CA THR A 68 -5.13 -2.80 16.56
C THR A 68 -5.76 -2.01 17.70
N LEU A 69 -6.76 -1.19 17.37
CA LEU A 69 -7.46 -0.26 18.28
C LEU A 69 -8.96 -0.53 18.41
N GLY A 70 -9.52 -1.42 17.58
CA GLY A 70 -10.97 -1.71 17.54
C GLY A 70 -11.80 -0.62 16.83
N ASP A 71 -11.18 0.42 16.27
CA ASP A 71 -11.85 1.59 15.71
C ASP A 71 -11.13 2.05 14.43
N ALA A 72 -11.77 1.87 13.27
CA ALA A 72 -11.23 2.23 11.95
C ALA A 72 -11.02 3.73 11.75
N SER A 73 -11.65 4.59 12.57
CA SER A 73 -11.50 6.04 12.48
C SER A 73 -10.18 6.56 13.08
N ARG A 74 -9.47 5.74 13.84
CA ARG A 74 -8.24 6.09 14.55
C ARG A 74 -7.02 6.08 13.66
N ILE A 75 -7.04 6.91 12.62
CA ILE A 75 -5.94 7.08 11.66
C ILE A 75 -5.46 8.53 11.60
N ALA A 76 -4.17 8.71 11.33
CA ALA A 76 -3.58 9.99 11.00
C ALA A 76 -2.88 9.88 9.64
N ILE A 77 -3.32 10.64 8.67
CA ILE A 77 -2.79 10.62 7.31
C ILE A 77 -1.68 11.65 7.16
N GLN A 78 -0.51 11.18 6.75
CA GLN A 78 0.63 12.03 6.40
C GLN A 78 0.89 11.93 4.90
N ARG A 79 0.87 13.06 4.20
CA ARG A 79 1.24 13.10 2.80
C ARG A 79 2.73 12.94 2.64
N VAL A 80 3.13 12.06 1.75
CA VAL A 80 4.52 11.80 1.37
C VAL A 80 4.63 11.74 -0.15
N ASN A 81 5.85 11.76 -0.65
CA ASN A 81 6.17 11.42 -2.04
C ASN A 81 7.00 10.13 -2.08
N THR A 82 7.29 9.66 -3.27
CA THR A 82 8.07 8.43 -3.46
C THR A 82 9.47 8.51 -2.83
N ALA A 83 10.10 9.69 -2.83
CA ALA A 83 11.47 9.86 -2.32
C ALA A 83 11.57 9.70 -0.80
N ASN A 84 10.55 10.12 -0.03
CA ASN A 84 10.63 10.16 1.43
C ASN A 84 9.74 9.13 2.17
N LYS A 85 8.83 8.42 1.48
CA LYS A 85 7.93 7.46 2.14
C LYS A 85 8.67 6.31 2.86
N PHE A 86 9.74 5.79 2.29
CA PHE A 86 10.54 4.70 2.88
C PHE A 86 11.31 5.18 4.11
N GLN A 87 11.88 6.40 4.04
CA GLN A 87 12.57 7.01 5.17
C GLN A 87 11.63 7.24 6.34
N ALA A 88 10.42 7.76 6.09
CA ALA A 88 9.42 8.02 7.12
C ALA A 88 9.01 6.74 7.90
N VAL A 89 9.00 5.60 7.22
CA VAL A 89 8.79 4.29 7.87
C VAL A 89 10.03 3.84 8.64
N ALA A 90 11.21 3.97 8.03
CA ALA A 90 12.46 3.49 8.63
C ALA A 90 12.83 4.25 9.92
N ASP A 91 12.56 5.56 9.98
CA ASP A 91 12.81 6.40 11.16
C ASP A 91 11.65 6.42 12.18
N GLY A 92 10.52 5.77 11.86
CA GLY A 92 9.37 5.66 12.74
C GLY A 92 8.49 6.91 12.81
N SER A 93 8.63 7.86 11.88
CA SER A 93 7.73 9.03 11.76
C SER A 93 6.31 8.60 11.45
N VAL A 94 6.15 7.47 10.75
CA VAL A 94 4.87 6.80 10.48
C VAL A 94 4.94 5.32 10.84
N ASP A 95 3.79 4.68 10.98
CA ASP A 95 3.67 3.27 11.35
C ASP A 95 3.62 2.36 10.12
N VAL A 96 3.08 2.88 9.02
CA VAL A 96 2.95 2.20 7.73
C VAL A 96 2.95 3.24 6.61
N ALA A 97 3.52 2.89 5.45
CA ALA A 97 3.39 3.68 4.24
C ALA A 97 2.69 2.89 3.14
N PHE A 98 1.89 3.61 2.36
CA PHE A 98 1.21 3.17 1.15
C PHE A 98 1.68 4.01 -0.04
N GLY A 99 0.81 4.31 -1.00
CA GLY A 99 1.11 5.19 -2.12
C GLY A 99 1.77 4.45 -3.27
N MET A 100 1.12 3.36 -3.71
CA MET A 100 1.54 2.56 -4.88
C MET A 100 3.02 2.14 -4.79
N ALA A 101 3.41 1.60 -3.65
CA ALA A 101 4.78 1.17 -3.41
C ALA A 101 5.03 -0.22 -4.00
N SER A 102 5.76 -0.30 -5.11
CA SER A 102 6.15 -1.57 -5.71
C SER A 102 7.16 -2.29 -4.85
N TRP A 103 6.90 -3.56 -4.55
CA TRP A 103 7.82 -4.44 -3.82
C TRP A 103 9.00 -4.83 -4.72
N THR A 104 10.17 -4.32 -4.37
CA THR A 104 11.43 -4.67 -5.03
C THR A 104 12.44 -5.17 -4.00
N MET A 105 13.41 -5.97 -4.45
CA MET A 105 14.46 -6.50 -3.57
C MET A 105 15.19 -5.36 -2.83
N THR A 106 15.57 -4.30 -3.54
CA THR A 106 16.28 -3.16 -2.93
C THR A 106 15.46 -2.48 -1.86
N ARG A 107 14.16 -2.19 -2.13
CA ARG A 107 13.27 -1.55 -1.16
C ARG A 107 13.04 -2.42 0.07
N ASP A 108 12.94 -3.74 -0.11
CA ASP A 108 12.70 -4.68 0.97
C ASP A 108 13.94 -4.98 1.83
N THR A 109 15.13 -4.89 1.25
CA THR A 109 16.35 -5.35 1.93
C THR A 109 17.35 -4.26 2.28
N ALA A 110 17.40 -3.16 1.52
CA ALA A 110 18.44 -2.15 1.67
C ALA A 110 17.99 -0.88 2.39
N LEU A 111 16.67 -0.63 2.51
CA LEU A 111 16.14 0.62 3.05
C LEU A 111 15.69 0.51 4.52
N GLY A 112 15.94 -0.61 5.19
CA GLY A 112 15.46 -0.84 6.56
C GLY A 112 13.95 -1.02 6.66
N THR A 113 13.30 -1.32 5.54
CA THR A 113 11.84 -1.51 5.42
C THR A 113 11.49 -2.94 5.05
N ARG A 114 10.22 -3.30 5.15
CA ARG A 114 9.66 -4.59 4.73
C ARG A 114 8.33 -4.36 4.03
N PHE A 115 8.03 -5.27 3.10
CA PHE A 115 6.73 -5.42 2.47
C PHE A 115 6.02 -6.63 3.08
N PRO A 116 5.07 -6.45 3.99
CA PRO A 116 4.38 -7.56 4.66
C PRO A 116 3.65 -8.50 3.70
N GLU A 117 2.94 -7.93 2.72
CA GLU A 117 2.13 -8.67 1.76
C GLU A 117 1.83 -7.81 0.53
N ILE A 118 1.50 -8.45 -0.58
CA ILE A 118 0.96 -7.79 -1.78
C ILE A 118 -0.54 -7.56 -1.56
N PHE A 119 -1.00 -6.33 -1.73
CA PHE A 119 -2.43 -6.00 -1.65
C PHE A 119 -3.02 -5.54 -2.98
N PHE A 120 -2.18 -5.30 -3.99
CA PHE A 120 -2.60 -4.91 -5.34
C PHE A 120 -1.55 -5.31 -6.38
N HIS A 121 -2.00 -5.80 -7.52
CA HIS A 121 -1.15 -6.11 -8.68
C HIS A 121 -1.37 -5.07 -9.76
N ASP A 122 -0.31 -4.43 -10.20
CA ASP A 122 -0.33 -3.47 -11.30
C ASP A 122 0.80 -3.73 -12.30
N GLY A 123 0.94 -2.87 -13.24
CA GLY A 123 2.01 -2.82 -14.21
C GLY A 123 2.15 -1.43 -14.80
N GLN A 124 3.32 -1.10 -15.30
CA GLN A 124 3.58 0.19 -15.91
C GLN A 124 3.01 0.28 -17.32
N GLY A 125 2.24 1.33 -17.57
CA GLY A 125 1.60 1.62 -18.86
C GLY A 125 1.91 3.02 -19.37
N PHE A 126 1.13 3.44 -20.37
CA PHE A 126 1.32 4.72 -21.06
C PHE A 126 -0.02 5.33 -21.43
N LEU A 127 -0.12 6.66 -21.26
CA LEU A 127 -1.13 7.48 -21.94
C LEU A 127 -0.44 8.31 -23.02
N ALA A 128 -1.07 8.40 -24.18
CA ALA A 128 -0.68 9.29 -25.27
C ALA A 128 -1.81 10.27 -25.57
N TRP A 129 -1.49 11.42 -26.14
CA TRP A 129 -2.50 12.32 -26.68
C TRP A 129 -3.23 11.64 -27.85
N ALA A 130 -4.58 11.65 -27.84
CA ALA A 130 -5.40 10.93 -28.80
C ALA A 130 -5.28 11.48 -30.23
N ASP A 131 -4.92 12.76 -30.37
CA ASP A 131 -4.68 13.43 -31.65
C ASP A 131 -3.29 13.14 -32.26
N THR A 132 -2.41 12.46 -31.52
CA THR A 132 -1.13 11.96 -32.06
C THR A 132 -1.34 10.67 -32.85
N GLN A 133 -0.34 10.30 -33.66
CA GLN A 133 -0.34 9.01 -34.36
C GLN A 133 0.09 7.83 -33.48
N ILE A 134 0.39 8.06 -32.19
CA ILE A 134 0.86 7.04 -31.26
C ILE A 134 -0.32 6.14 -30.87
N ARG A 135 -0.32 4.90 -31.37
CA ARG A 135 -1.30 3.84 -31.07
C ARG A 135 -0.70 2.72 -30.23
N ALA A 136 0.60 2.50 -30.40
CA ALA A 136 1.42 1.52 -29.72
C ALA A 136 2.77 2.14 -29.37
N LEU A 137 3.55 1.52 -28.50
CA LEU A 137 4.90 2.00 -28.14
C LEU A 137 5.85 2.01 -29.35
N SER A 138 5.64 1.12 -30.30
CA SER A 138 6.39 1.10 -31.57
C SER A 138 6.23 2.38 -32.41
N ASP A 139 5.14 3.11 -32.22
CA ASP A 139 4.87 4.35 -32.95
C ASP A 139 5.56 5.57 -32.32
N SER A 140 6.11 5.41 -31.12
CA SER A 140 6.64 6.50 -30.29
C SER A 140 8.11 6.83 -30.57
N ARG A 141 8.64 6.42 -31.72
CA ARG A 141 10.04 6.72 -32.14
C ARG A 141 10.31 8.22 -31.99
N ASP A 142 11.44 8.55 -31.32
CA ASP A 142 11.88 9.92 -31.03
C ASP A 142 10.86 10.77 -30.23
N GLY A 143 9.80 10.16 -29.71
CA GLY A 143 8.80 10.81 -28.89
C GLY A 143 9.30 11.19 -27.50
N THR A 144 8.54 12.04 -26.82
CA THR A 144 8.82 12.46 -25.43
C THR A 144 7.89 11.79 -24.46
N VAL A 145 8.44 11.28 -23.34
CA VAL A 145 7.68 10.62 -22.26
C VAL A 145 7.92 11.35 -20.94
N CYS A 146 6.84 11.85 -20.32
CA CYS A 146 6.87 12.36 -18.96
C CYS A 146 6.87 11.18 -17.97
N VAL A 147 7.80 11.18 -17.03
CA VAL A 147 7.93 10.16 -15.99
C VAL A 147 8.39 10.78 -14.68
N GLN A 148 8.03 10.19 -13.56
CA GLN A 148 8.49 10.66 -12.25
C GLN A 148 9.86 10.06 -11.93
N SER A 149 10.81 10.90 -11.46
CA SER A 149 12.11 10.46 -10.96
C SER A 149 11.98 9.65 -9.66
N ASP A 150 13.01 8.92 -9.32
CA ASP A 150 13.10 8.10 -8.10
C ASP A 150 11.99 7.04 -7.94
N THR A 151 11.46 6.55 -9.08
CA THR A 151 10.42 5.53 -9.13
C THR A 151 10.90 4.29 -9.89
N THR A 152 10.24 3.14 -9.67
CA THR A 152 10.40 1.96 -10.54
C THR A 152 10.06 2.27 -11.99
N SER A 153 9.14 3.21 -12.22
CA SER A 153 8.72 3.58 -13.58
C SER A 153 9.86 4.16 -14.43
N ILE A 154 10.73 5.02 -13.87
CA ILE A 154 11.88 5.52 -14.63
C ILE A 154 12.93 4.44 -14.88
N GLU A 155 13.16 3.57 -13.89
CA GLU A 155 14.09 2.44 -14.01
C GLU A 155 13.63 1.45 -15.09
N ASN A 156 12.35 1.09 -15.09
CA ASN A 156 11.76 0.20 -16.09
C ASN A 156 11.82 0.82 -17.50
N LEU A 157 11.54 2.12 -17.63
CA LEU A 157 11.64 2.81 -18.92
C LEU A 157 13.06 2.81 -19.47
N ARG A 158 14.06 3.10 -18.62
CA ARG A 158 15.47 3.05 -19.01
C ARG A 158 15.87 1.65 -19.49
N ALA A 159 15.47 0.62 -18.73
CA ALA A 159 15.72 -0.77 -19.09
C ALA A 159 15.00 -1.15 -20.40
N ALA A 160 13.74 -0.80 -20.57
CA ALA A 160 12.95 -1.10 -21.75
C ALA A 160 13.49 -0.37 -22.99
N THR A 161 13.84 0.91 -22.89
CA THR A 161 14.48 1.67 -23.99
C THR A 161 15.76 1.01 -24.45
N GLN A 162 16.60 0.58 -23.53
CA GLN A 162 17.83 -0.12 -23.87
C GLN A 162 17.57 -1.49 -24.52
N THR A 163 16.65 -2.27 -23.97
CA THR A 163 16.36 -3.65 -24.43
C THR A 163 15.70 -3.67 -25.80
N HIS A 164 14.77 -2.74 -26.05
CA HIS A 164 14.00 -2.70 -27.31
C HIS A 164 14.57 -1.73 -28.34
N GLY A 165 15.66 -1.03 -28.02
CA GLY A 165 16.24 -0.04 -28.90
C GLY A 165 15.32 1.17 -29.18
N TRP A 166 14.47 1.54 -28.20
CA TRP A 166 13.61 2.70 -28.34
C TRP A 166 14.42 3.98 -28.21
N THR A 167 14.07 4.98 -29.03
CA THR A 167 14.75 6.28 -29.10
C THR A 167 13.98 7.39 -28.36
N MET A 168 13.02 7.01 -27.51
CA MET A 168 12.20 7.94 -26.72
C MET A 168 13.04 8.81 -25.80
N LYS A 169 12.74 10.10 -25.75
CA LYS A 169 13.33 11.04 -24.80
C LYS A 169 12.52 11.06 -23.50
N LEU A 170 13.13 10.62 -22.40
CA LEU A 170 12.54 10.64 -21.08
C LEU A 170 12.69 12.04 -20.47
N ILE A 171 11.57 12.63 -20.02
CA ILE A 171 11.54 13.91 -19.30
C ILE A 171 11.10 13.61 -17.88
N GLU A 172 12.04 13.79 -16.95
CA GLU A 172 11.87 13.43 -15.55
C GLU A 172 11.33 14.60 -14.73
N PHE A 173 10.43 14.28 -13.79
CA PHE A 173 9.81 15.24 -12.86
C PHE A 173 9.93 14.74 -11.43
N PRO A 174 10.20 15.60 -10.44
CA PRO A 174 10.40 15.19 -9.05
C PRO A 174 9.11 14.75 -8.33
N SER A 175 7.95 15.11 -8.88
CA SER A 175 6.65 14.74 -8.30
C SER A 175 5.66 14.26 -9.35
N SER A 176 4.66 13.48 -8.90
CA SER A 176 3.53 13.07 -9.73
C SER A 176 2.76 14.28 -10.26
N GLU A 177 2.55 15.31 -9.43
CA GLU A 177 1.83 16.54 -9.82
C GLU A 177 2.54 17.26 -10.98
N GLU A 178 3.84 17.48 -10.87
CA GLU A 178 4.63 18.12 -11.96
C GLU A 178 4.64 17.29 -13.23
N LYS A 179 4.77 15.95 -13.12
CA LYS A 179 4.65 15.00 -14.24
C LYS A 179 3.31 15.18 -14.97
N TRP A 180 2.20 15.21 -14.23
CA TRP A 180 0.88 15.35 -14.82
C TRP A 180 0.62 16.73 -15.39
N ASN A 181 1.06 17.80 -14.73
CA ASN A 181 0.97 19.18 -15.25
C ASN A 181 1.77 19.34 -16.56
N ALA A 182 2.96 18.73 -16.63
CA ALA A 182 3.77 18.74 -17.83
C ALA A 182 3.09 17.99 -18.99
N PHE A 183 2.47 16.83 -18.73
CA PHE A 183 1.71 16.10 -19.73
C PHE A 183 0.48 16.88 -20.18
N ALA A 184 -0.32 17.40 -19.25
CA ALA A 184 -1.53 18.19 -19.55
C ALA A 184 -1.24 19.46 -20.36
N THR A 185 -0.05 20.05 -20.19
CA THR A 185 0.40 21.21 -20.97
C THR A 185 1.20 20.85 -22.24
N ARG A 186 1.14 19.59 -22.67
CA ARG A 186 1.76 19.05 -23.89
C ARG A 186 3.29 19.18 -23.95
N LYS A 187 3.98 19.23 -22.80
CA LYS A 187 5.44 19.13 -22.76
C LYS A 187 5.95 17.75 -23.20
N CYS A 188 5.11 16.73 -23.05
CA CYS A 188 5.40 15.37 -23.49
C CYS A 188 4.25 14.85 -24.36
N GLN A 189 4.60 13.98 -25.30
CA GLN A 189 3.62 13.29 -26.14
C GLN A 189 2.95 12.13 -25.41
N MET A 190 3.65 11.55 -24.45
CA MET A 190 3.18 10.46 -23.59
C MET A 190 3.51 10.75 -22.13
N VAL A 191 2.76 10.10 -21.23
CA VAL A 191 3.09 9.97 -19.82
C VAL A 191 3.11 8.51 -19.44
N SER A 192 4.05 8.12 -18.56
CA SER A 192 4.17 6.76 -18.06
C SER A 192 4.08 6.72 -16.53
N GLY A 193 3.50 5.63 -16.04
CA GLY A 193 3.30 5.31 -14.63
C GLY A 193 2.50 4.04 -14.49
N ASP A 194 2.06 3.75 -13.28
CA ASP A 194 1.23 2.60 -12.97
C ASP A 194 -0.09 2.67 -13.75
N ARG A 195 -0.48 1.57 -14.36
CA ARG A 195 -1.62 1.53 -15.27
C ARG A 195 -2.91 1.96 -14.60
N THR A 196 -3.09 1.58 -13.34
CA THR A 196 -4.25 1.97 -12.55
C THR A 196 -4.25 3.49 -12.27
N GLU A 197 -3.10 4.10 -11.93
CA GLU A 197 -2.96 5.56 -11.83
C GLU A 197 -3.37 6.25 -13.13
N LEU A 198 -2.87 5.76 -14.26
CA LEU A 198 -3.17 6.33 -15.58
C LEU A 198 -4.67 6.31 -15.89
N ILE A 199 -5.34 5.19 -15.61
CA ILE A 199 -6.79 5.04 -15.84
C ILE A 199 -7.57 5.98 -14.91
N ALA A 200 -7.22 6.00 -13.62
CA ALA A 200 -7.91 6.82 -12.63
C ALA A 200 -7.74 8.33 -12.92
N ARG A 201 -6.56 8.77 -13.29
CA ARG A 201 -6.29 10.16 -13.72
C ARG A 201 -7.09 10.53 -14.96
N ARG A 202 -7.10 9.65 -15.98
CA ARG A 202 -7.90 9.86 -17.19
C ARG A 202 -9.39 10.03 -16.86
N ALA A 203 -9.92 9.21 -15.97
CA ALA A 203 -11.33 9.27 -15.55
C ALA A 203 -11.64 10.52 -14.72
N SER A 204 -10.71 10.99 -13.88
CA SER A 204 -10.88 12.17 -13.05
C SER A 204 -10.91 13.47 -13.85
N MET A 205 -10.32 13.49 -15.05
CA MET A 205 -10.27 14.67 -15.95
C MET A 205 -11.39 14.58 -17.00
N ALA A 206 -12.65 14.63 -16.55
CA ALA A 206 -13.84 14.33 -17.34
C ALA A 206 -13.98 15.10 -18.67
N ASN A 207 -13.43 16.33 -18.76
CA ASN A 207 -13.46 17.13 -19.98
C ASN A 207 -12.26 16.88 -20.90
N ASP A 208 -11.12 16.44 -20.36
CA ASP A 208 -9.87 16.25 -21.09
C ASP A 208 -9.47 14.78 -21.28
N GLY A 209 -10.05 13.87 -20.46
CA GLY A 209 -9.70 12.44 -20.50
C GLY A 209 -10.02 11.76 -21.82
N GLY A 210 -10.99 12.27 -22.61
CA GLY A 210 -11.25 11.83 -23.97
C GLY A 210 -10.15 12.18 -24.97
N GLN A 211 -9.27 13.13 -24.65
CA GLN A 211 -8.13 13.52 -25.45
C GLN A 211 -6.92 12.59 -25.23
N TRP A 212 -6.98 11.65 -24.26
CA TRP A 212 -5.89 10.74 -23.96
C TRP A 212 -6.26 9.30 -24.29
N ARG A 213 -5.32 8.60 -24.92
CA ARG A 213 -5.42 7.18 -25.24
C ARG A 213 -4.53 6.38 -24.33
N LEU A 214 -5.12 5.41 -23.64
CA LEU A 214 -4.36 4.39 -22.92
C LEU A 214 -3.81 3.38 -23.93
N LEU A 215 -2.51 3.20 -23.96
CA LEU A 215 -1.88 2.17 -24.77
C LEU A 215 -2.10 0.77 -24.17
N THR A 216 -2.03 -0.25 -25.00
CA THR A 216 -2.29 -1.64 -24.57
C THR A 216 -1.09 -2.25 -23.85
N GLU A 217 0.10 -1.79 -24.16
CA GLU A 217 1.34 -2.36 -23.63
C GLU A 217 1.52 -2.08 -22.16
N THR A 218 2.04 -3.08 -21.49
CA THR A 218 2.50 -3.04 -20.10
C THR A 218 3.94 -3.53 -20.07
N ILE A 219 4.86 -2.75 -19.49
CA ILE A 219 6.31 -3.01 -19.58
C ILE A 219 6.91 -3.54 -18.29
N SER A 220 6.12 -3.66 -17.21
CA SER A 220 6.61 -4.17 -15.93
C SER A 220 5.54 -4.98 -15.20
N ARG A 221 5.96 -5.59 -14.09
CA ARG A 221 5.12 -6.18 -13.07
C ARG A 221 5.32 -5.36 -11.81
N GLU A 222 4.24 -4.76 -11.30
CA GLU A 222 4.27 -3.92 -10.12
C GLU A 222 3.41 -4.56 -9.01
N PRO A 223 4.00 -5.48 -8.21
CA PRO A 223 3.33 -5.98 -7.01
C PRO A 223 3.39 -4.89 -5.95
N LEU A 224 2.24 -4.28 -5.63
CA LEU A 224 2.14 -3.19 -4.67
C LEU A 224 1.80 -3.73 -3.29
N GLY A 225 2.42 -3.16 -2.25
CA GLY A 225 2.17 -3.54 -0.87
C GLY A 225 2.35 -2.38 0.11
N PRO A 226 1.79 -2.51 1.32
CA PRO A 226 2.15 -1.63 2.41
C PRO A 226 3.63 -1.80 2.76
N VAL A 227 4.24 -0.74 3.26
CA VAL A 227 5.63 -0.70 3.71
C VAL A 227 5.66 -0.46 5.21
N VAL A 228 6.41 -1.27 5.94
CA VAL A 228 6.60 -1.15 7.38
C VAL A 228 8.08 -1.14 7.75
N SER A 229 8.42 -0.76 8.98
CA SER A 229 9.78 -0.85 9.47
C SER A 229 10.27 -2.30 9.49
N GLY A 230 11.48 -2.54 8.98
CA GLY A 230 12.14 -3.83 9.05
C GLY A 230 12.62 -4.22 10.45
N ALA A 231 12.52 -3.32 11.43
CA ALA A 231 12.97 -3.55 12.80
C ALA A 231 11.91 -4.21 13.70
N ASP A 232 10.64 -4.29 13.26
CA ASP A 232 9.53 -4.85 14.08
C ASP A 232 8.82 -5.99 13.35
N GLU A 233 9.28 -7.21 13.59
CA GLU A 233 8.70 -8.43 13.00
C GLU A 233 7.26 -8.68 13.43
N ARG A 234 6.87 -8.25 14.64
CA ARG A 234 5.48 -8.37 15.10
C ARG A 234 4.57 -7.44 14.30
N TRP A 235 4.99 -6.19 14.10
CA TRP A 235 4.24 -5.24 13.29
C TRP A 235 4.12 -5.68 11.85
N ASN A 236 5.20 -6.23 11.29
CA ASN A 236 5.18 -6.86 9.97
C ASN A 236 4.12 -7.96 9.89
N ALA A 237 4.10 -8.89 10.87
CA ALA A 237 3.10 -9.96 10.91
C ALA A 237 1.67 -9.42 11.07
N ILE A 238 1.46 -8.39 11.89
CA ILE A 238 0.14 -7.74 12.05
C ILE A 238 -0.33 -7.17 10.72
N VAL A 239 0.47 -6.34 10.06
CA VAL A 239 0.07 -5.70 8.80
C VAL A 239 -0.17 -6.74 7.71
N ARG A 240 0.64 -7.81 7.65
CA ARG A 240 0.40 -8.95 6.74
C ARG A 240 -1.00 -9.54 6.92
N TRP A 241 -1.35 -9.93 8.14
CA TRP A 241 -2.64 -10.56 8.41
C TRP A 241 -3.81 -9.59 8.28
N VAL A 242 -3.60 -8.29 8.49
CA VAL A 242 -4.60 -7.26 8.21
C VAL A 242 -4.88 -7.13 6.71
N VAL A 243 -3.87 -7.28 5.85
CA VAL A 243 -4.07 -7.32 4.39
C VAL A 243 -4.77 -8.60 3.96
N LEU A 244 -4.42 -9.73 4.55
CA LEU A 244 -4.98 -11.03 4.18
C LEU A 244 -6.42 -11.24 4.68
N ALA A 245 -6.81 -10.67 5.82
CA ALA A 245 -8.14 -10.89 6.40
C ALA A 245 -9.30 -10.47 5.47
N PRO A 246 -9.27 -9.30 4.78
CA PRO A 246 -10.27 -8.96 3.77
C PRO A 246 -10.31 -9.91 2.58
N LEU A 247 -9.16 -10.41 2.11
CA LEU A 247 -9.08 -11.39 1.02
C LEU A 247 -9.66 -12.75 1.43
N ILE A 248 -9.38 -13.18 2.67
CA ILE A 248 -9.96 -14.42 3.22
C ILE A 248 -11.48 -14.27 3.38
N ALA A 249 -11.94 -13.13 3.88
CA ALA A 249 -13.38 -12.87 4.02
C ALA A 249 -14.09 -12.89 2.66
N GLU A 250 -13.50 -12.30 1.63
CA GLU A 250 -14.04 -12.41 0.25
C GLU A 250 -14.06 -13.86 -0.22
N ALA A 251 -12.98 -14.62 -0.02
CA ALA A 251 -12.91 -16.03 -0.42
C ALA A 251 -13.91 -16.94 0.31
N ARG A 252 -14.47 -16.46 1.42
CA ARG A 252 -15.47 -17.12 2.26
C ARG A 252 -16.87 -16.50 2.11
N ASP A 253 -17.07 -15.60 1.15
CA ASP A 253 -18.32 -14.87 0.92
C ASP A 253 -18.83 -14.12 2.17
N VAL A 254 -17.90 -13.65 3.03
CA VAL A 254 -18.22 -12.88 4.24
C VAL A 254 -18.11 -11.39 3.91
N THR A 255 -19.20 -10.65 4.08
CA THR A 255 -19.29 -9.20 3.82
C THR A 255 -19.40 -8.40 5.12
N SER A 256 -19.20 -7.08 5.03
CA SER A 256 -19.39 -6.16 6.14
C SER A 256 -20.82 -6.25 6.73
N ALA A 257 -21.83 -6.37 5.89
CA ALA A 257 -23.23 -6.52 6.31
C ALA A 257 -23.52 -7.90 6.94
N GLY A 258 -22.78 -8.95 6.51
CA GLY A 258 -23.04 -10.34 6.94
C GLY A 258 -22.26 -10.77 8.17
N ILE A 259 -21.12 -10.16 8.48
CA ILE A 259 -20.20 -10.63 9.52
C ILE A 259 -20.85 -10.67 10.93
N GLY A 260 -21.70 -9.71 11.24
CA GLY A 260 -22.39 -9.63 12.56
C GLY A 260 -23.31 -10.81 12.85
N GLN A 261 -23.87 -11.44 11.81
CA GLN A 261 -24.81 -12.54 11.88
C GLN A 261 -24.19 -13.89 11.47
N LEU A 262 -22.88 -13.92 11.20
CA LEU A 262 -22.15 -15.08 10.71
C LEU A 262 -22.25 -16.24 11.71
N GLN A 263 -22.73 -17.41 11.25
CA GLN A 263 -22.78 -18.65 12.01
C GLN A 263 -21.67 -19.59 11.50
N PRO A 264 -20.64 -19.88 12.30
CA PRO A 264 -19.51 -20.71 11.86
C PRO A 264 -19.87 -22.18 11.58
N ASN A 265 -20.90 -22.73 12.23
CA ASN A 265 -21.37 -24.11 12.03
C ASN A 265 -20.25 -25.17 12.09
N GLY A 266 -19.28 -24.98 12.99
CA GLY A 266 -18.11 -25.85 13.13
C GLY A 266 -16.92 -25.51 12.24
N ASP A 267 -17.03 -24.54 11.35
CA ASP A 267 -15.90 -24.06 10.53
C ASP A 267 -15.01 -23.12 11.37
N ILE A 268 -13.76 -23.54 11.58
CA ILE A 268 -12.79 -22.81 12.41
C ILE A 268 -12.40 -21.46 11.81
N GLU A 269 -12.31 -21.36 10.48
CA GLU A 269 -11.94 -20.13 9.79
C GLU A 269 -13.04 -19.07 9.91
N LEU A 270 -14.31 -19.49 9.72
CA LEU A 270 -15.47 -18.63 9.96
C LEU A 270 -15.60 -18.24 11.43
N ALA A 271 -15.28 -19.15 12.36
CA ALA A 271 -15.27 -18.84 13.78
C ALA A 271 -14.24 -17.75 14.13
N ARG A 272 -13.06 -17.81 13.54
CA ARG A 272 -12.01 -16.80 13.71
C ARG A 272 -12.35 -15.46 13.06
N LEU A 273 -12.88 -15.46 11.86
CA LEU A 273 -13.40 -14.24 11.23
C LEU A 273 -14.49 -13.58 12.07
N ALA A 274 -15.40 -14.38 12.66
CA ALA A 274 -16.46 -13.88 13.52
C ALA A 274 -15.99 -13.47 14.94
N GLY A 275 -14.70 -13.68 15.26
CA GLY A 275 -14.15 -13.38 16.58
C GLY A 275 -14.64 -14.33 17.69
N ARG A 276 -14.98 -15.58 17.34
CA ARG A 276 -15.49 -16.59 18.30
C ARG A 276 -14.42 -17.56 18.83
N ASP A 277 -13.17 -17.40 18.38
CA ASP A 277 -12.01 -18.09 18.96
C ASP A 277 -11.30 -17.11 19.91
N PRO A 278 -11.42 -17.30 21.25
CA PRO A 278 -10.89 -16.33 22.22
C PRO A 278 -9.35 -16.27 22.24
N THR A 279 -8.68 -17.24 21.62
CA THR A 279 -7.21 -17.27 21.54
C THR A 279 -6.67 -16.69 20.23
N PHE A 280 -7.55 -16.46 19.26
CA PHE A 280 -7.16 -15.96 17.96
C PHE A 280 -6.66 -14.51 18.04
N GLY A 281 -5.46 -14.28 17.54
CA GLY A 281 -4.80 -12.97 17.62
C GLY A 281 -3.78 -12.84 18.77
N HIS A 282 -3.78 -13.69 19.80
CA HIS A 282 -2.86 -13.60 20.94
C HIS A 282 -1.38 -13.61 20.52
N THR A 283 -1.00 -14.41 19.53
CA THR A 283 0.37 -14.47 19.02
C THR A 283 0.81 -13.17 18.35
N LEU A 284 -0.13 -12.42 17.80
CA LEU A 284 0.07 -11.08 17.25
C LEU A 284 -0.07 -9.99 18.35
N GLY A 285 -0.56 -10.34 19.53
CA GLY A 285 -0.91 -9.40 20.60
C GLY A 285 -2.18 -8.60 20.29
N LEU A 286 -3.06 -9.11 19.43
CA LEU A 286 -4.32 -8.47 19.06
C LEU A 286 -5.50 -9.05 19.87
N ASP A 287 -6.60 -8.28 19.94
CA ASP A 287 -7.88 -8.74 20.44
C ASP A 287 -8.42 -9.88 19.57
N PRO A 288 -9.12 -10.89 20.12
CA PRO A 288 -9.74 -11.95 19.32
C PRO A 288 -10.72 -11.46 18.24
N LEU A 289 -11.30 -10.28 18.39
CA LEU A 289 -12.22 -9.66 17.44
C LEU A 289 -11.51 -8.91 16.29
N TRP A 290 -10.18 -8.87 16.24
CA TRP A 290 -9.42 -8.04 15.31
C TRP A 290 -9.85 -8.21 13.84
N ALA A 291 -10.03 -9.44 13.36
CA ALA A 291 -10.46 -9.72 12.00
C ALA A 291 -11.92 -9.30 11.77
N ARG A 292 -12.79 -9.55 12.74
CA ARG A 292 -14.17 -9.07 12.70
C ARG A 292 -14.25 -7.55 12.62
N HIS A 293 -13.49 -6.83 13.44
CA HIS A 293 -13.45 -5.36 13.40
C HIS A 293 -13.08 -4.82 12.01
N ILE A 294 -12.12 -5.47 11.34
CA ILE A 294 -11.77 -5.10 9.95
C ILE A 294 -12.99 -5.24 9.04
N ILE A 295 -13.60 -6.44 9.01
CA ILE A 295 -14.66 -6.72 8.06
C ILE A 295 -15.92 -5.91 8.36
N GLU A 296 -16.27 -5.73 9.62
CA GLU A 296 -17.46 -4.98 10.04
C GLU A 296 -17.35 -3.48 9.70
N GLN A 297 -16.14 -2.88 9.88
CA GLN A 297 -15.95 -1.44 9.75
C GLN A 297 -15.39 -1.01 8.39
N VAL A 298 -14.67 -1.90 7.70
CA VAL A 298 -14.01 -1.56 6.43
C VAL A 298 -14.53 -2.43 5.28
N GLY A 299 -14.85 -3.70 5.53
CA GLY A 299 -15.35 -4.62 4.53
C GLY A 299 -14.35 -5.69 4.12
N ASN A 300 -14.79 -6.61 3.25
CA ASN A 300 -13.91 -7.55 2.57
C ASN A 300 -13.18 -6.88 1.40
N TYR A 301 -12.25 -7.59 0.76
CA TYR A 301 -11.44 -7.01 -0.31
C TYR A 301 -12.27 -6.58 -1.54
N ALA A 302 -13.33 -7.30 -1.88
CA ALA A 302 -14.22 -6.93 -2.98
C ALA A 302 -14.96 -5.62 -2.67
N GLU A 303 -15.46 -5.44 -1.44
CA GLU A 303 -16.12 -4.21 -1.00
C GLU A 303 -15.16 -3.02 -1.02
N ILE A 304 -13.92 -3.20 -0.52
CA ILE A 304 -12.86 -2.18 -0.56
C ILE A 304 -12.53 -1.80 -2.01
N TYR A 305 -12.34 -2.81 -2.87
CA TYR A 305 -12.01 -2.59 -4.29
C TYR A 305 -13.14 -1.86 -5.04
N ASP A 306 -14.37 -2.36 -4.93
CA ASP A 306 -15.52 -1.83 -5.67
C ASP A 306 -15.82 -0.38 -5.31
N ARG A 307 -15.72 -0.02 -4.02
CA ARG A 307 -15.94 1.33 -3.53
C ARG A 307 -14.91 2.33 -4.05
N ASN A 308 -13.63 1.93 -4.11
CA ASN A 308 -12.53 2.85 -4.39
C ASN A 308 -12.08 2.87 -5.85
N LEU A 309 -12.12 1.72 -6.53
CA LEU A 309 -11.59 1.54 -7.87
C LEU A 309 -12.62 0.91 -8.82
N GLY A 310 -13.47 0.02 -8.30
CA GLY A 310 -14.36 -0.85 -9.06
C GLY A 310 -15.72 -0.24 -9.38
N ARG A 311 -16.74 -1.07 -9.30
CA ARG A 311 -18.10 -0.77 -9.80
C ARG A 311 -18.78 0.44 -9.18
N GLU A 312 -18.47 0.75 -7.93
CA GLU A 312 -19.07 1.87 -7.18
C GLU A 312 -18.28 3.15 -7.35
N SER A 313 -17.02 3.06 -7.81
CA SER A 313 -16.14 4.21 -8.05
C SER A 313 -16.42 4.88 -9.41
N PRO A 314 -15.97 6.13 -9.62
CA PRO A 314 -16.00 6.75 -10.93
C PRO A 314 -15.09 6.08 -11.97
N TYR A 315 -14.14 5.26 -11.54
CA TYR A 315 -13.11 4.64 -12.39
C TYR A 315 -13.59 3.38 -13.09
N LYS A 316 -14.56 2.64 -12.51
CA LYS A 316 -15.17 1.42 -13.06
C LYS A 316 -14.13 0.37 -13.49
N LEU A 317 -13.03 0.25 -12.73
CA LEU A 317 -11.99 -0.72 -13.03
C LEU A 317 -12.46 -2.15 -12.75
N GLU A 318 -12.23 -3.04 -13.71
CA GLU A 318 -12.41 -4.46 -13.50
C GLU A 318 -11.30 -5.01 -12.59
N ARG A 319 -11.61 -6.03 -11.79
CA ARG A 319 -10.67 -6.70 -10.90
C ARG A 319 -9.47 -7.30 -11.66
N GLY A 320 -9.73 -7.95 -12.79
CA GLY A 320 -8.67 -8.60 -13.57
C GLY A 320 -7.78 -9.50 -12.71
N ILE A 321 -6.48 -9.28 -12.76
CA ILE A 321 -5.50 -10.04 -11.95
C ILE A 321 -5.61 -9.78 -10.44
N ASN A 322 -6.35 -8.76 -10.02
CA ASN A 322 -6.66 -8.47 -8.61
C ASN A 322 -7.90 -9.21 -8.09
N ALA A 323 -8.46 -10.13 -8.85
CA ALA A 323 -9.48 -11.05 -8.40
C ALA A 323 -8.86 -12.25 -7.64
N LEU A 324 -9.70 -13.02 -6.96
CA LEU A 324 -9.31 -14.28 -6.35
C LEU A 324 -8.94 -15.32 -7.42
N TRP A 325 -8.13 -16.33 -7.05
CA TRP A 325 -7.67 -17.40 -7.95
C TRP A 325 -8.82 -18.17 -8.63
N ASN A 326 -9.91 -18.39 -7.91
CA ASN A 326 -11.11 -19.09 -8.43
C ASN A 326 -11.98 -18.21 -9.33
N GLN A 327 -11.65 -16.93 -9.45
CA GLN A 327 -12.26 -15.94 -10.32
C GLN A 327 -11.31 -15.49 -11.46
N GLY A 328 -10.18 -16.19 -11.63
CA GLY A 328 -9.18 -15.91 -12.66
C GLY A 328 -8.13 -14.88 -12.30
N GLY A 329 -8.04 -14.46 -11.04
CA GLY A 329 -7.03 -13.54 -10.54
C GLY A 329 -5.83 -14.23 -9.89
N LEU A 330 -4.96 -13.44 -9.25
CA LEU A 330 -3.72 -13.90 -8.61
C LEU A 330 -3.82 -14.03 -7.09
N PHE A 331 -4.88 -13.51 -6.45
CA PHE A 331 -4.99 -13.61 -5.00
C PHE A 331 -5.36 -15.02 -4.54
N TYR A 332 -4.46 -15.63 -3.77
CA TYR A 332 -4.61 -16.94 -3.16
C TYR A 332 -4.33 -16.83 -1.66
N PRO A 333 -5.30 -16.31 -0.86
CA PRO A 333 -5.05 -16.06 0.56
C PRO A 333 -4.88 -17.38 1.32
N PRO A 334 -3.94 -17.42 2.30
CA PRO A 334 -3.78 -18.56 3.18
C PRO A 334 -4.96 -18.71 4.12
N SER A 335 -5.12 -19.90 4.70
CA SER A 335 -6.17 -20.18 5.68
C SER A 335 -5.86 -19.58 7.04
N LEU A 336 -6.85 -19.07 7.75
CA LEU A 336 -6.79 -18.63 9.17
C LEU A 336 -6.79 -19.84 10.12
N ARG A 337 -5.72 -20.66 10.09
CA ARG A 337 -5.62 -21.86 10.96
C ARG A 337 -4.49 -21.76 11.97
#